data_369eaaab629ef15b31c2be5268ac5726
#
_entry.id   369eaaab629ef15b31c2be5268ac5726
#
_cell.length_a   1.000
_cell.length_b   1.000
_cell.length_c   1.000
_cell.angle_alpha   90.00
_cell.angle_beta   90.00
_cell.angle_gamma   90.00
#
_symmetry.space_group_name_H-M   'P 1'
#
loop_
_entity.id
_entity.type
_entity.pdbx_description
1 polymer ?
#
loop_
_entity_poly.entity_id
_entity_poly.type
_entity_poly.pdbx_seq_one_letter_code
_entity_poly.pdbx_strand_id
1 'polypeptide(L)'
;MQAWRCPTPSEPIDATVSLPGSKSLSARALLAAALADAPSQIEGLLESRDTALMRAALETLGARFTWHGGLLQVTPLVADQKPAGPASPKADSAAPEASRVQTPAGLPPDNSTPVIDCGLAGTVMRFVPPLALALGTSLTFTGDQAALARPMEPLTDALEALGARFEWHGQRGHLPFTIHGAGLNPQEHLQ
;
A
#
# COMPACT_ATOMS: atom_id res chain seq x y z
N MET A 1 -11.93 19.09 -34.56
CA MET A 1 -11.45 17.79 -34.04
C MET A 1 -11.16 16.90 -35.24
N GLN A 2 -9.93 16.38 -35.33
CA GLN A 2 -9.55 15.44 -36.39
C GLN A 2 -10.09 14.06 -36.00
N ALA A 3 -10.96 13.49 -36.81
CA ALA A 3 -11.49 12.15 -36.56
C ALA A 3 -10.39 11.11 -36.78
N TRP A 4 -10.13 10.29 -35.74
CA TRP A 4 -9.23 9.15 -35.86
C TRP A 4 -9.98 7.97 -36.49
N ARG A 5 -9.46 7.43 -37.59
CA ARG A 5 -10.04 6.30 -38.29
C ARG A 5 -9.46 5.01 -37.69
N CYS A 6 -10.31 4.21 -37.11
CA CYS A 6 -9.90 2.90 -36.58
C CYS A 6 -9.43 1.98 -37.72
N PRO A 7 -8.27 1.34 -37.63
CA PRO A 7 -7.84 0.32 -38.59
C PRO A 7 -8.84 -0.82 -38.58
N THR A 8 -9.26 -1.24 -39.78
CA THR A 8 -10.16 -2.40 -39.93
C THR A 8 -9.34 -3.52 -40.55
N PRO A 9 -9.23 -4.70 -39.91
CA PRO A 9 -8.55 -5.84 -40.47
C PRO A 9 -9.27 -6.35 -41.72
N SER A 10 -8.53 -6.80 -42.72
CA SER A 10 -9.07 -7.37 -43.96
C SER A 10 -9.52 -8.82 -43.80
N GLU A 11 -9.06 -9.49 -42.73
CA GLU A 11 -9.37 -10.88 -42.41
C GLU A 11 -9.73 -11.02 -40.94
N PRO A 12 -10.41 -12.11 -40.51
CA PRO A 12 -10.63 -12.39 -39.09
C PRO A 12 -9.31 -12.42 -38.30
N ILE A 13 -9.28 -11.78 -37.13
CA ILE A 13 -8.10 -11.75 -36.28
C ILE A 13 -8.01 -13.10 -35.56
N ASP A 14 -6.92 -13.85 -35.80
CA ASP A 14 -6.54 -15.02 -35.02
C ASP A 14 -5.17 -14.74 -34.40
N ALA A 15 -5.17 -14.40 -33.12
CA ALA A 15 -3.97 -14.02 -32.41
C ALA A 15 -4.09 -14.34 -30.91
N THR A 16 -2.99 -14.81 -30.33
CA THR A 16 -2.83 -14.97 -28.89
C THR A 16 -2.06 -13.77 -28.32
N VAL A 17 -2.65 -13.09 -27.36
CA VAL A 17 -2.04 -11.92 -26.70
C VAL A 17 -1.81 -12.24 -25.23
N SER A 18 -0.53 -12.17 -24.81
CA SER A 18 -0.19 -12.25 -23.39
C SER A 18 -0.45 -10.93 -22.70
N LEU A 19 -1.28 -10.93 -21.67
CA LEU A 19 -1.58 -9.76 -20.87
C LEU A 19 -0.81 -9.80 -19.54
N PRO A 20 -0.36 -8.64 -19.04
CA PRO A 20 0.20 -8.55 -17.70
C PRO A 20 -0.84 -8.86 -16.62
N GLY A 21 -0.42 -9.23 -15.42
CA GLY A 21 -1.29 -9.46 -14.29
C GLY A 21 -2.16 -8.25 -13.93
N SER A 22 -3.27 -8.47 -13.26
CA SER A 22 -4.17 -7.40 -12.81
C SER A 22 -3.54 -6.61 -11.67
N LYS A 23 -3.46 -5.29 -11.80
CA LYS A 23 -2.95 -4.39 -10.75
C LYS A 23 -3.69 -4.55 -9.42
N SER A 24 -5.01 -4.54 -9.48
CA SER A 24 -5.87 -4.68 -8.29
C SER A 24 -5.74 -6.04 -7.63
N LEU A 25 -5.63 -7.11 -8.42
CA LEU A 25 -5.44 -8.45 -7.89
C LEU A 25 -4.07 -8.61 -7.26
N SER A 26 -3.02 -8.08 -7.92
CA SER A 26 -1.66 -8.08 -7.39
C SER A 26 -1.55 -7.37 -6.05
N ALA A 27 -2.16 -6.19 -5.90
CA ALA A 27 -2.16 -5.47 -4.62
C ALA A 27 -2.86 -6.25 -3.50
N ARG A 28 -3.97 -6.93 -3.80
CA ARG A 28 -4.69 -7.79 -2.83
C ARG A 28 -3.92 -9.06 -2.50
N ALA A 29 -3.25 -9.67 -3.49
CA ALA A 29 -2.41 -10.85 -3.27
C ALA A 29 -1.23 -10.53 -2.34
N LEU A 30 -0.57 -9.37 -2.53
CA LEU A 30 0.48 -8.89 -1.64
C LEU A 30 -0.04 -8.73 -0.20
N LEU A 31 -1.20 -8.10 -0.03
CA LEU A 31 -1.83 -7.91 1.27
C LEU A 31 -2.17 -9.25 1.94
N ALA A 32 -2.84 -10.15 1.20
CA ALA A 32 -3.23 -11.46 1.72
C ALA A 32 -2.00 -12.30 2.11
N ALA A 33 -0.95 -12.30 1.29
CA ALA A 33 0.29 -13.01 1.57
C ALA A 33 1.04 -12.43 2.78
N ALA A 34 1.00 -11.10 2.96
CA ALA A 34 1.59 -10.44 4.13
C ALA A 34 0.84 -10.74 5.43
N LEU A 35 -0.45 -11.06 5.35
CA LEU A 35 -1.30 -11.39 6.50
C LEU A 35 -1.48 -12.91 6.71
N ALA A 36 -0.85 -13.75 5.90
CA ALA A 36 -0.94 -15.19 6.02
C ALA A 36 -0.17 -15.71 7.25
N ASP A 37 -0.53 -16.92 7.70
CA ASP A 37 0.13 -17.58 8.84
C ASP A 37 1.49 -18.21 8.47
N ALA A 38 1.77 -18.35 7.16
CA ALA A 38 2.98 -18.98 6.64
C ALA A 38 3.51 -18.26 5.39
N PRO A 39 4.80 -18.43 5.07
CA PRO A 39 5.38 -17.89 3.85
C PRO A 39 4.61 -18.33 2.60
N SER A 40 4.43 -17.40 1.67
CA SER A 40 3.68 -17.60 0.43
C SER A 40 4.53 -17.28 -0.78
N GLN A 41 4.13 -17.78 -1.95
CA GLN A 41 4.72 -17.46 -3.23
C GLN A 41 3.67 -16.88 -4.16
N ILE A 42 4.00 -15.79 -4.84
CA ILE A 42 3.13 -15.14 -5.83
C ILE A 42 3.80 -15.23 -7.18
N GLU A 43 3.10 -15.85 -8.14
CA GLU A 43 3.48 -15.90 -9.56
C GLU A 43 2.68 -14.88 -10.35
N GLY A 44 3.31 -14.28 -11.38
CA GLY A 44 2.63 -13.34 -12.28
C GLY A 44 2.19 -12.03 -11.64
N LEU A 45 2.84 -11.62 -10.54
CA LEU A 45 2.60 -10.32 -9.93
C LEU A 45 2.86 -9.21 -10.95
N LEU A 46 1.89 -8.31 -11.14
CA LEU A 46 2.13 -7.11 -11.94
C LEU A 46 3.10 -6.19 -11.21
N GLU A 47 4.26 -5.92 -11.82
CA GLU A 47 5.15 -4.87 -11.35
C GLU A 47 4.67 -3.51 -11.85
N SER A 48 4.32 -2.64 -10.93
CA SER A 48 3.85 -1.28 -11.18
C SER A 48 4.20 -0.38 -10.00
N ARG A 49 4.12 0.94 -10.18
CA ARG A 49 4.30 1.88 -9.06
C ARG A 49 3.37 1.55 -7.89
N ASP A 50 2.11 1.22 -8.13
CA ASP A 50 1.13 0.92 -7.08
C ASP A 50 1.49 -0.35 -6.30
N THR A 51 1.95 -1.41 -6.97
CA THR A 51 2.37 -2.65 -6.30
C THR A 51 3.70 -2.49 -5.56
N ALA A 52 4.60 -1.65 -6.06
CA ALA A 52 5.83 -1.27 -5.35
C ALA A 52 5.53 -0.49 -4.07
N LEU A 53 4.61 0.48 -4.13
CA LEU A 53 4.14 1.23 -2.95
C LEU A 53 3.44 0.31 -1.93
N MET A 54 2.64 -0.66 -2.39
CA MET A 54 2.01 -1.65 -1.51
C MET A 54 3.07 -2.52 -0.80
N ARG A 55 4.08 -3.00 -1.53
CA ARG A 55 5.19 -3.76 -0.89
C ARG A 55 5.92 -2.91 0.14
N ALA A 56 6.32 -1.69 -0.21
CA ALA A 56 7.01 -0.78 0.71
C ALA A 56 6.19 -0.50 1.99
N ALA A 57 4.88 -0.31 1.85
CA ALA A 57 3.98 -0.14 3.00
C ALA A 57 3.95 -1.39 3.90
N LEU A 58 3.86 -2.59 3.30
CA LEU A 58 3.84 -3.85 4.04
C LEU A 58 5.22 -4.18 4.65
N GLU A 59 6.33 -3.80 3.98
CA GLU A 59 7.69 -3.91 4.52
C GLU A 59 7.87 -3.01 5.74
N THR A 60 7.31 -1.81 5.72
CA THR A 60 7.31 -0.91 6.88
C THR A 60 6.60 -1.54 8.08
N LEU A 61 5.59 -2.37 7.84
CA LEU A 61 4.87 -3.14 8.86
C LEU A 61 5.58 -4.43 9.28
N GLY A 62 6.63 -4.86 8.56
CA GLY A 62 7.47 -6.01 8.92
C GLY A 62 7.40 -7.21 7.98
N ALA A 63 6.57 -7.19 6.93
CA ALA A 63 6.60 -8.21 5.89
C ALA A 63 7.93 -8.16 5.12
N ARG A 64 8.31 -9.27 4.49
CA ARG A 64 9.52 -9.33 3.64
C ARG A 64 9.18 -9.92 2.28
N PHE A 65 9.77 -9.34 1.25
CA PHE A 65 9.56 -9.74 -0.14
C PHE A 65 10.90 -10.04 -0.80
N THR A 66 11.03 -11.21 -1.41
CA THR A 66 12.26 -11.63 -2.09
C THR A 66 11.92 -12.26 -3.44
N TRP A 67 12.56 -11.79 -4.51
CA TRP A 67 12.39 -12.34 -5.85
C TRP A 67 13.29 -13.55 -6.08
N HIS A 68 12.71 -14.64 -6.59
CA HIS A 68 13.41 -15.85 -7.00
C HIS A 68 12.87 -16.32 -8.35
N GLY A 69 13.63 -16.13 -9.44
CA GLY A 69 13.28 -16.68 -10.75
C GLY A 69 11.88 -16.29 -11.29
N GLY A 70 11.42 -15.08 -11.04
CA GLY A 70 10.09 -14.61 -11.47
C GLY A 70 8.96 -14.89 -10.47
N LEU A 71 9.24 -15.62 -9.38
CA LEU A 71 8.33 -15.80 -8.24
C LEU A 71 8.68 -14.82 -7.13
N LEU A 72 7.66 -14.16 -6.57
CA LEU A 72 7.81 -13.33 -5.38
C LEU A 72 7.53 -14.17 -4.13
N GLN A 73 8.55 -14.43 -3.35
CA GLN A 73 8.40 -15.04 -2.02
C GLN A 73 8.06 -13.96 -1.01
N VAL A 74 7.04 -14.23 -0.21
CA VAL A 74 6.53 -13.34 0.84
C VAL A 74 6.69 -14.01 2.19
N THR A 75 7.42 -13.36 3.10
CA THR A 75 7.40 -13.70 4.54
C THR A 75 6.38 -12.80 5.19
N PRO A 76 5.34 -13.36 5.85
CA PRO A 76 4.24 -12.58 6.41
C PRO A 76 4.66 -11.72 7.60
N LEU A 77 3.76 -10.82 8.00
CA LEU A 77 3.85 -10.08 9.25
C LEU A 77 3.82 -11.07 10.41
N VAL A 78 4.76 -10.95 11.35
CA VAL A 78 4.72 -11.77 12.57
C VAL A 78 4.05 -10.94 13.66
N ALA A 79 2.97 -11.47 14.25
CA ALA A 79 2.11 -10.77 15.20
C ALA A 79 2.85 -10.18 16.42
N ASP A 80 4.04 -10.70 16.76
CA ASP A 80 4.84 -10.25 17.91
C ASP A 80 6.00 -9.32 17.54
N GLN A 81 6.18 -8.93 16.27
CA GLN A 81 7.24 -7.99 15.90
C GLN A 81 6.70 -6.56 15.88
N LYS A 82 7.14 -5.76 16.84
CA LYS A 82 7.05 -4.29 16.76
C LYS A 82 7.59 -3.82 15.40
N PRO A 83 6.89 -2.91 14.69
CA PRO A 83 7.33 -2.41 13.40
C PRO A 83 8.80 -2.05 13.42
N ALA A 84 9.58 -2.61 12.52
CA ALA A 84 10.96 -2.23 12.34
C ALA A 84 10.96 -0.77 11.89
N GLY A 85 11.68 0.10 12.60
CA GLY A 85 11.94 1.45 12.11
C GLY A 85 12.52 1.41 10.68
N PRO A 86 12.58 2.54 9.96
CA PRO A 86 12.91 2.59 8.56
C PRO A 86 14.20 1.81 8.28
N ALA A 87 14.05 0.67 7.58
CA ALA A 87 15.19 -0.11 7.14
C ALA A 87 15.92 0.71 6.09
N SER A 88 17.16 1.09 6.39
CA SER A 88 18.06 1.64 5.38
C SER A 88 18.14 0.67 4.20
N PRO A 89 17.91 1.09 2.96
CA PRO A 89 18.00 0.21 1.82
C PRO A 89 19.42 -0.34 1.71
N LYS A 90 19.58 -1.66 1.88
CA LYS A 90 20.81 -2.33 1.47
C LYS A 90 20.92 -2.22 -0.04
N ALA A 91 21.99 -1.57 -0.50
CA ALA A 91 22.35 -1.42 -1.89
C ALA A 91 22.69 -2.80 -2.49
N ASP A 92 21.70 -3.43 -3.14
CA ASP A 92 21.93 -4.45 -4.17
C ASP A 92 20.59 -4.74 -4.89
N SER A 93 20.19 -3.83 -5.72
CA SER A 93 19.42 -4.02 -6.96
C SER A 93 19.14 -2.64 -7.55
N ALA A 94 19.42 -2.48 -8.84
CA ALA A 94 19.20 -1.24 -9.57
C ALA A 94 17.71 -0.88 -9.61
N ALA A 95 17.25 -0.14 -8.61
CA ALA A 95 15.98 0.56 -8.65
C ALA A 95 16.21 1.91 -9.36
N PRO A 96 15.31 2.31 -10.26
CA PRO A 96 15.42 3.62 -10.92
C PRO A 96 15.39 4.74 -9.88
N GLU A 97 16.22 5.74 -10.06
CA GLU A 97 16.49 6.91 -9.18
C GLU A 97 15.29 7.82 -8.86
N ALA A 98 14.06 7.38 -9.10
CA ALA A 98 12.84 8.16 -8.94
C ALA A 98 12.20 8.09 -7.55
N SER A 99 12.84 7.47 -6.55
CA SER A 99 12.24 7.29 -5.21
C SER A 99 13.02 7.97 -4.08
N ARG A 100 13.47 9.21 -4.28
CA ARG A 100 13.70 10.08 -3.12
C ARG A 100 12.35 10.62 -2.69
N VAL A 101 11.79 10.03 -1.64
CA VAL A 101 10.65 10.59 -0.91
C VAL A 101 11.05 11.99 -0.46
N GLN A 102 10.60 13.01 -1.21
CA GLN A 102 10.61 14.38 -0.72
C GLN A 102 9.58 14.42 0.39
N THR A 103 10.01 14.67 1.62
CA THR A 103 9.09 14.89 2.75
C THR A 103 8.10 15.97 2.33
N PRO A 104 6.80 15.66 2.19
CA PRO A 104 5.83 16.68 1.80
C PRO A 104 5.80 17.78 2.86
N ALA A 105 5.71 19.04 2.42
CA ALA A 105 5.51 20.17 3.31
C ALA A 105 4.25 19.94 4.15
N GLY A 106 4.39 19.91 5.48
CA GLY A 106 3.26 19.74 6.41
C GLY A 106 3.32 18.51 7.33
N LEU A 107 4.29 17.61 7.16
CA LEU A 107 4.49 16.55 8.17
C LEU A 107 5.23 17.09 9.39
N PRO A 108 4.86 16.66 10.61
CA PRO A 108 5.59 17.00 11.82
C PRO A 108 7.02 16.47 11.75
N PRO A 109 8.00 17.18 12.33
CA PRO A 109 9.42 16.77 12.33
C PRO A 109 9.71 15.59 13.25
N ASP A 110 8.70 14.94 13.83
CA ASP A 110 8.88 13.80 14.70
C ASP A 110 9.09 12.52 13.88
N ASN A 111 10.35 12.08 13.81
CA ASN A 111 10.80 10.86 13.15
C ASN A 111 10.37 9.56 13.87
N SER A 112 9.48 9.62 14.86
CA SER A 112 9.11 8.46 15.67
C SER A 112 8.06 7.56 15.00
N THR A 113 7.23 8.12 14.12
CA THR A 113 6.14 7.39 13.44
C THR A 113 6.53 7.06 11.99
N PRO A 114 6.50 5.78 11.59
CA PRO A 114 6.80 5.39 10.22
C PRO A 114 5.85 6.04 9.22
N VAL A 115 6.40 6.48 8.07
CA VAL A 115 5.65 7.15 7.01
C VAL A 115 5.37 6.20 5.86
N ILE A 116 4.12 6.10 5.45
CA ILE A 116 3.64 5.36 4.29
C ILE A 116 3.35 6.34 3.16
N ASP A 117 4.13 6.26 2.09
CA ASP A 117 3.80 6.95 0.85
C ASP A 117 2.77 6.14 0.05
N CYS A 118 1.59 6.69 -0.12
CA CYS A 118 0.54 6.10 -0.94
C CYS A 118 0.70 6.41 -2.43
N GLY A 119 1.53 7.39 -2.80
CA GLY A 119 1.54 7.93 -4.16
C GLY A 119 0.12 8.25 -4.64
N LEU A 120 -0.31 7.61 -5.74
CA LEU A 120 -1.71 7.65 -6.21
C LEU A 120 -2.44 6.30 -6.02
N ALA A 121 -1.81 5.33 -5.32
CA ALA A 121 -2.32 3.99 -5.16
C ALA A 121 -3.53 3.94 -4.21
N GLY A 122 -4.72 3.97 -4.77
CA GLY A 122 -5.98 3.89 -4.00
C GLY A 122 -6.11 2.62 -3.16
N THR A 123 -5.42 1.54 -3.51
CA THR A 123 -5.36 0.30 -2.72
C THR A 123 -4.51 0.49 -1.48
N VAL A 124 -3.36 1.17 -1.55
CA VAL A 124 -2.55 1.51 -0.38
C VAL A 124 -3.33 2.41 0.56
N MET A 125 -3.91 3.50 0.03
CA MET A 125 -4.72 4.46 0.80
C MET A 125 -5.86 3.80 1.59
N ARG A 126 -6.42 2.69 1.11
CA ARG A 126 -7.63 2.09 1.70
C ARG A 126 -7.39 0.79 2.44
N PHE A 127 -6.34 0.05 2.11
CA PHE A 127 -6.10 -1.26 2.73
C PHE A 127 -5.05 -1.22 3.83
N VAL A 128 -4.12 -0.26 3.80
CA VAL A 128 -3.06 -0.19 4.81
C VAL A 128 -3.50 0.50 6.11
N PRO A 129 -4.32 1.58 6.12
CA PRO A 129 -4.77 2.18 7.38
C PRO A 129 -5.49 1.22 8.33
N PRO A 130 -6.37 0.29 7.87
CA PRO A 130 -6.96 -0.73 8.75
C PRO A 130 -5.93 -1.63 9.43
N LEU A 131 -4.76 -1.88 8.80
CA LEU A 131 -3.70 -2.68 9.40
C LEU A 131 -3.06 -1.96 10.60
N ALA A 132 -2.92 -0.62 10.54
CA ALA A 132 -2.41 0.15 11.66
C ALA A 132 -3.30 -0.05 12.91
N LEU A 133 -4.62 -0.04 12.72
CA LEU A 133 -5.58 -0.31 13.79
C LEU A 133 -5.46 -1.75 14.29
N ALA A 134 -5.49 -2.74 13.38
CA ALA A 134 -5.45 -4.15 13.74
C ALA A 134 -4.17 -4.55 14.48
N LEU A 135 -3.03 -3.97 14.09
CA LEU A 135 -1.72 -4.24 14.68
C LEU A 135 -1.41 -3.37 15.90
N GLY A 136 -2.29 -2.45 16.29
CA GLY A 136 -2.07 -1.55 17.42
C GLY A 136 -0.86 -0.62 17.23
N THR A 137 -0.57 -0.20 16.00
CA THR A 137 0.59 0.63 15.66
C THR A 137 0.18 2.02 15.16
N SER A 138 1.11 2.96 15.22
CA SER A 138 0.91 4.31 14.66
C SER A 138 1.62 4.43 13.32
N LEU A 139 0.94 4.96 12.31
CA LEU A 139 1.46 5.18 10.96
C LEU A 139 1.02 6.54 10.42
N THR A 140 1.94 7.23 9.76
CA THR A 140 1.63 8.47 9.03
C THR A 140 1.47 8.16 7.55
N PHE A 141 0.39 8.64 6.95
CA PHE A 141 0.07 8.43 5.55
C PHE A 141 0.19 9.73 4.77
N THR A 142 0.84 9.66 3.61
CA THR A 142 0.99 10.75 2.65
C THR A 142 0.84 10.23 1.23
N GLY A 143 0.95 11.10 0.25
CA GLY A 143 0.87 10.70 -1.16
C GLY A 143 1.07 11.88 -2.11
N ASP A 144 0.93 11.61 -3.41
CA ASP A 144 1.01 12.63 -4.45
C ASP A 144 -0.06 13.71 -4.26
N GLN A 145 0.18 14.90 -4.79
CA GLN A 145 -0.77 16.05 -4.70
C GLN A 145 -2.21 15.67 -5.10
N ALA A 146 -2.37 14.83 -6.13
CA ALA A 146 -3.70 14.37 -6.56
C ALA A 146 -4.32 13.33 -5.61
N ALA A 147 -3.52 12.65 -4.77
CA ALA A 147 -4.02 11.77 -3.73
C ALA A 147 -4.54 12.56 -2.52
N LEU A 148 -3.89 13.69 -2.19
CA LEU A 148 -4.31 14.56 -1.09
C LEU A 148 -5.73 15.12 -1.27
N ALA A 149 -6.17 15.27 -2.53
CA ALA A 149 -7.53 15.75 -2.85
C ALA A 149 -8.61 14.64 -2.81
N ARG A 150 -8.23 13.37 -2.56
CA ARG A 150 -9.20 12.26 -2.57
C ARG A 150 -9.87 12.10 -1.22
N PRO A 151 -11.22 12.08 -1.18
CA PRO A 151 -11.95 11.89 0.07
C PRO A 151 -11.77 10.45 0.58
N MET A 152 -11.57 10.33 1.88
CA MET A 152 -11.42 9.07 2.61
C MET A 152 -12.34 8.98 3.83
N GLU A 153 -13.24 9.96 4.03
CA GLU A 153 -14.13 10.04 5.19
C GLU A 153 -14.86 8.72 5.49
N PRO A 154 -15.44 8.00 4.50
CA PRO A 154 -16.16 6.76 4.83
C PRO A 154 -15.26 5.70 5.48
N LEU A 155 -13.97 5.65 5.10
CA LEU A 155 -13.01 4.73 5.70
C LEU A 155 -12.55 5.24 7.07
N THR A 156 -12.19 6.52 7.18
CA THR A 156 -11.65 7.08 8.41
C THR A 156 -12.72 7.12 9.52
N ASP A 157 -13.96 7.45 9.18
CA ASP A 157 -15.08 7.42 10.13
C ASP A 157 -15.36 5.99 10.63
N ALA A 158 -15.29 4.99 9.73
CA ALA A 158 -15.42 3.59 10.13
C ALA A 158 -14.27 3.14 11.05
N LEU A 159 -13.04 3.57 10.78
CA LEU A 159 -11.89 3.23 11.64
C LEU A 159 -11.95 3.98 12.98
N GLU A 160 -12.43 5.23 13.03
CA GLU A 160 -12.70 5.95 14.28
C GLU A 160 -13.75 5.22 15.12
N ALA A 161 -14.84 4.73 14.49
CA ALA A 161 -15.87 3.94 15.16
C ALA A 161 -15.33 2.61 15.73
N LEU A 162 -14.26 2.06 15.13
CA LEU A 162 -13.56 0.87 15.63
C LEU A 162 -12.44 1.20 16.63
N GLY A 163 -12.30 2.46 17.06
CA GLY A 163 -11.36 2.88 18.10
C GLY A 163 -10.04 3.46 17.60
N ALA A 164 -9.86 3.66 16.30
CA ALA A 164 -8.71 4.38 15.79
C ALA A 164 -8.77 5.87 16.18
N ARG A 165 -7.60 6.48 16.38
CA ARG A 165 -7.48 7.94 16.54
C ARG A 165 -6.71 8.51 15.37
N PHE A 166 -7.19 9.65 14.84
CA PHE A 166 -6.54 10.34 13.73
C PHE A 166 -5.97 11.69 14.18
N GLU A 167 -4.76 11.97 13.73
CA GLU A 167 -4.16 13.28 13.73
C GLU A 167 -4.10 13.79 12.29
N TRP A 168 -4.84 14.85 12.00
CA TRP A 168 -4.98 15.41 10.67
C TRP A 168 -3.91 16.47 10.42
N HIS A 169 -3.09 16.27 9.40
CA HIS A 169 -2.04 17.23 8.99
C HIS A 169 -2.52 18.16 7.86
N GLY A 170 -3.82 18.10 7.54
CA GLY A 170 -4.48 18.89 6.53
C GLY A 170 -6.00 18.86 6.74
N GLN A 171 -6.74 18.70 5.65
CA GLN A 171 -8.19 18.59 5.70
C GLN A 171 -8.61 17.26 6.33
N ARG A 172 -9.58 17.27 7.26
CA ARG A 172 -10.17 16.04 7.81
C ARG A 172 -10.69 15.13 6.69
N GLY A 173 -10.48 13.83 6.84
CA GLY A 173 -10.90 12.84 5.85
C GLY A 173 -10.03 12.80 4.59
N HIS A 174 -8.85 13.44 4.60
CA HIS A 174 -7.92 13.48 3.49
C HIS A 174 -6.49 13.20 3.96
N LEU A 175 -5.61 12.80 3.04
CA LEU A 175 -4.17 12.78 3.30
C LEU A 175 -3.63 14.23 3.42
N PRO A 176 -2.54 14.48 4.17
CA PRO A 176 -1.85 13.55 5.05
C PRO A 176 -2.54 13.44 6.41
N PHE A 177 -2.40 12.27 7.04
CA PHE A 177 -2.83 12.04 8.42
C PHE A 177 -1.94 11.01 9.12
N THR A 178 -1.94 11.04 10.45
CA THR A 178 -1.42 9.95 11.28
C THR A 178 -2.60 9.21 11.90
N ILE A 179 -2.58 7.86 11.79
CA ILE A 179 -3.49 6.99 12.51
C ILE A 179 -2.77 6.36 13.69
N HIS A 180 -3.42 6.35 14.84
CA HIS A 180 -2.98 5.66 16.05
C HIS A 180 -3.90 4.48 16.28
N GLY A 181 -3.38 3.26 16.07
CA GLY A 181 -4.10 2.02 16.31
C GLY A 181 -4.07 1.63 17.78
N ALA A 182 -5.23 1.27 18.32
CA ALA A 182 -5.37 0.77 19.69
C ALA A 182 -5.25 -0.77 19.78
N GLY A 183 -5.13 -1.46 18.64
CA GLY A 183 -5.34 -2.90 18.53
C GLY A 183 -6.85 -3.22 18.47
N LEU A 184 -7.22 -4.23 17.71
CA LEU A 184 -8.58 -4.73 17.71
C LEU A 184 -8.73 -5.73 18.87
N ASN A 185 -9.64 -5.45 19.79
CA ASN A 185 -10.10 -6.45 20.75
C ASN A 185 -11.27 -7.23 20.12
N PRO A 186 -11.08 -8.50 19.68
CA PRO A 186 -12.12 -9.24 18.98
C PRO A 186 -13.40 -9.45 19.79
N GLN A 187 -13.33 -9.25 21.10
CA GLN A 187 -14.47 -9.51 22.01
C GLN A 187 -15.39 -8.29 22.20
N GLU A 188 -14.95 -7.08 21.86
CA GLU A 188 -15.75 -5.87 22.08
C GLU A 188 -16.59 -5.45 20.86
N HIS A 189 -16.35 -6.00 19.69
CA HIS A 189 -16.95 -5.56 18.43
C HIS A 189 -17.91 -6.57 17.76
N LEU A 190 -18.24 -7.69 18.43
CA LEU A 190 -19.16 -8.72 17.93
C LEU A 190 -20.52 -8.69 18.66
N GLN A 191 -21.03 -7.51 18.98
CA GLN A 191 -22.41 -7.37 19.48
C GLN A 191 -23.31 -6.74 18.42
#